data_53493053df4a45b255876869ae766ed3
#
_entry.id   53493053df4a45b255876869ae766ed3
#
_cell.length_a   1.000
_cell.length_b   1.000
_cell.length_c   1.000
_cell.angle_alpha   90.00
_cell.angle_beta   90.00
_cell.angle_gamma   90.00
#
_symmetry.space_group_name_H-M   'P 1'
#
loop_
_entity.id
_entity.type
_entity.pdbx_description
1 polymer ?
#
loop_
_entity_poly.entity_id
_entity_poly.type
_entity_poly.pdbx_seq_one_letter_code
_entity_poly.pdbx_strand_id
1 'polypeptide(L)'
;PGEQRYFALMGGQTDENDFHYSAFDEERLTAYMNNAGLSEIKPWQTDGLDTSSHPCSLNLEGVKPVEQQKSVAVKVKAIMSIPRLGFNDTWGCVNDVLSVFRIPVASYMGAFWGQCMQRALVEAIEQEVDWVLALDYDSLFTKSQLQFMMQMMAKNPEIGALAPLQMKRGAHTPLHTIEGQTRMEITAEPQEVSTAHFGLTLIRVDAIKKMPKPWFQCVPGPSGDYDDERLDADIYFWKKFRESGNKVFVAPTVSIGHLETMVAWFDENGDPQYITPKAWREKMLK
;
A
#
# COMPACT_ATOMS: atom_id res chain seq x y z
N PRO A 1 -27.54 -5.75 22.87
CA PRO A 1 -26.59 -6.74 22.36
C PRO A 1 -25.45 -6.13 21.55
N GLY A 2 -25.67 -5.01 20.83
CA GLY A 2 -24.67 -4.34 20.00
C GLY A 2 -23.59 -3.60 20.80
N GLU A 3 -23.96 -2.87 21.84
CA GLU A 3 -23.03 -2.12 22.68
C GLU A 3 -22.08 -3.05 23.46
N GLN A 4 -22.59 -4.14 24.04
CA GLN A 4 -21.75 -5.08 24.76
C GLN A 4 -20.72 -5.79 23.87
N ARG A 5 -21.08 -6.08 22.60
CA ARG A 5 -20.12 -6.62 21.63
C ARG A 5 -19.03 -5.62 21.28
N TYR A 6 -19.39 -4.33 21.15
CA TYR A 6 -18.41 -3.29 20.84
C TYR A 6 -17.37 -3.15 21.97
N PHE A 7 -17.81 -3.11 23.23
CA PHE A 7 -16.92 -3.05 24.39
C PHE A 7 -16.01 -4.27 24.48
N ALA A 8 -16.51 -5.45 24.22
CA ALA A 8 -15.70 -6.67 24.26
C ALA A 8 -14.62 -6.72 23.16
N LEU A 9 -14.90 -6.13 21.98
CA LEU A 9 -13.95 -6.09 20.87
C LEU A 9 -12.92 -4.97 21.00
N MET A 10 -13.28 -3.86 21.62
CA MET A 10 -12.46 -2.65 21.68
C MET A 10 -11.80 -2.43 23.05
N GLY A 11 -11.93 -3.40 23.96
CA GLY A 11 -11.53 -3.28 25.36
C GLY A 11 -12.58 -2.53 26.19
N GLY A 12 -12.43 -2.55 27.49
CA GLY A 12 -13.34 -1.86 28.44
C GLY A 12 -13.23 -0.34 28.39
N GLN A 13 -12.15 0.19 27.83
CA GLN A 13 -11.83 1.63 27.76
C GLN A 13 -11.81 2.30 29.14
N THR A 14 -11.32 1.55 30.13
CA THR A 14 -11.27 2.01 31.52
C THR A 14 -9.98 2.75 31.86
N ASP A 15 -8.93 2.54 31.06
CA ASP A 15 -7.65 3.23 31.17
C ASP A 15 -6.95 3.32 29.79
N GLU A 16 -5.81 4.00 29.71
CA GLU A 16 -5.05 4.24 28.49
C GLU A 16 -4.48 2.97 27.82
N ASN A 17 -4.46 1.85 28.53
CA ASN A 17 -3.95 0.56 28.03
C ASN A 17 -5.07 -0.42 27.66
N ASP A 18 -6.34 -0.07 27.93
CA ASP A 18 -7.51 -0.93 27.72
C ASP A 18 -8.22 -0.62 26.39
N PHE A 19 -7.42 -0.40 25.32
CA PHE A 19 -7.93 -0.15 23.99
C PHE A 19 -7.46 -1.20 22.99
N HIS A 20 -8.41 -1.83 22.32
CA HIS A 20 -8.13 -2.61 21.13
C HIS A 20 -8.24 -1.70 19.91
N TYR A 21 -7.11 -1.39 19.29
CA TYR A 21 -7.04 -0.47 18.14
C TYR A 21 -7.56 -1.07 16.83
N SER A 22 -7.80 -2.37 16.80
CA SER A 22 -8.40 -3.04 15.64
C SER A 22 -9.33 -4.17 16.09
N ALA A 23 -10.47 -4.26 15.43
CA ALA A 23 -11.40 -5.37 15.55
C ALA A 23 -11.32 -6.26 14.31
N PHE A 24 -11.40 -7.57 14.51
CA PHE A 24 -11.42 -8.55 13.44
C PHE A 24 -12.75 -9.28 13.46
N ASP A 25 -13.35 -9.42 12.29
CA ASP A 25 -14.31 -10.47 11.99
C ASP A 25 -13.58 -11.71 11.43
N GLU A 26 -14.31 -12.79 11.23
CA GLU A 26 -13.74 -14.06 10.75
C GLU A 26 -13.09 -13.89 9.37
N GLU A 27 -13.73 -13.16 8.46
CA GLU A 27 -13.25 -12.91 7.11
C GLU A 27 -11.93 -12.15 7.13
N ARG A 28 -11.86 -11.08 7.91
CA ARG A 28 -10.67 -10.24 8.03
C ARG A 28 -9.52 -10.98 8.69
N LEU A 29 -9.78 -11.72 9.78
CA LEU A 29 -8.75 -12.51 10.45
C LEU A 29 -8.25 -13.64 9.56
N THR A 30 -9.14 -14.33 8.84
CA THR A 30 -8.81 -15.34 7.84
C THR A 30 -7.91 -14.75 6.75
N ALA A 31 -8.24 -13.56 6.25
CA ALA A 31 -7.40 -12.86 5.28
C ALA A 31 -5.99 -12.60 5.83
N TYR A 32 -5.88 -12.09 7.06
CA TYR A 32 -4.57 -11.87 7.69
C TYR A 32 -3.76 -13.16 7.89
N MET A 33 -4.42 -14.25 8.30
CA MET A 33 -3.75 -15.55 8.47
C MET A 33 -3.28 -16.12 7.13
N ASN A 34 -4.09 -16.03 6.08
CA ASN A 34 -3.68 -16.37 4.71
C ASN A 34 -2.48 -15.52 4.27
N ASN A 35 -2.50 -14.22 4.58
CA ASN A 35 -1.43 -13.28 4.28
C ASN A 35 -0.13 -13.63 5.00
N ALA A 36 -0.23 -14.17 6.21
CA ALA A 36 0.90 -14.70 6.96
C ALA A 36 1.41 -16.04 6.42
N GLY A 37 0.80 -16.55 5.35
CA GLY A 37 1.20 -17.82 4.71
C GLY A 37 0.61 -19.05 5.36
N LEU A 38 -0.44 -18.91 6.16
CA LEU A 38 -1.19 -20.05 6.70
C LEU A 38 -2.23 -20.53 5.68
N SER A 39 -2.51 -21.82 5.67
CA SER A 39 -3.58 -22.46 4.88
C SER A 39 -4.50 -23.27 5.78
N GLU A 40 -5.58 -23.81 5.21
CA GLU A 40 -6.57 -24.64 5.94
C GLU A 40 -7.08 -23.92 7.20
N ILE A 41 -7.39 -22.63 7.08
CA ILE A 41 -7.85 -21.81 8.19
C ILE A 41 -9.28 -22.22 8.54
N LYS A 42 -9.49 -22.53 9.80
CA LYS A 42 -10.79 -22.97 10.31
C LYS A 42 -10.97 -22.52 11.76
N PRO A 43 -12.21 -22.48 12.26
CA PRO A 43 -12.45 -22.23 13.67
C PRO A 43 -11.70 -23.21 14.56
N TRP A 44 -10.96 -22.68 15.53
CA TRP A 44 -10.30 -23.47 16.55
C TRP A 44 -11.24 -23.72 17.72
N GLN A 45 -11.31 -24.97 18.17
CA GLN A 45 -12.10 -25.33 19.35
C GLN A 45 -11.22 -25.22 20.60
N THR A 46 -11.66 -24.34 21.51
CA THR A 46 -10.99 -24.15 22.79
C THR A 46 -11.13 -25.36 23.70
N ASP A 47 -10.13 -25.62 24.55
CA ASP A 47 -10.20 -26.56 25.64
C ASP A 47 -10.89 -25.99 26.89
N GLY A 48 -11.29 -24.73 26.87
CA GLY A 48 -11.99 -24.05 27.96
C GLY A 48 -11.10 -23.58 29.10
N LEU A 49 -9.77 -23.63 28.95
CA LEU A 49 -8.82 -23.22 29.97
C LEU A 49 -8.40 -21.76 29.93
N ASP A 50 -8.84 -21.03 28.88
CA ASP A 50 -8.49 -19.64 28.66
C ASP A 50 -9.70 -18.79 28.26
N THR A 51 -9.45 -17.53 27.86
CA THR A 51 -10.48 -16.57 27.43
C THR A 51 -11.08 -16.90 26.06
N SER A 52 -10.55 -17.92 25.34
CA SER A 52 -11.03 -18.31 24.01
C SER A 52 -12.46 -18.84 24.02
N SER A 53 -12.95 -19.31 25.17
CA SER A 53 -14.34 -19.74 25.38
C SER A 53 -15.33 -18.58 25.53
N HIS A 54 -14.86 -17.34 25.59
CA HIS A 54 -15.74 -16.19 25.73
C HIS A 54 -16.62 -16.00 24.47
N PRO A 55 -17.92 -15.69 24.60
CA PRO A 55 -18.84 -15.62 23.47
C PRO A 55 -18.49 -14.63 22.36
N CYS A 56 -17.60 -13.65 22.64
CA CYS A 56 -17.12 -12.70 21.65
C CYS A 56 -15.69 -12.99 21.16
N SER A 57 -15.06 -14.07 21.59
CA SER A 57 -13.75 -14.48 21.11
C SER A 57 -13.86 -15.05 19.70
N LEU A 58 -12.98 -14.58 18.81
CA LEU A 58 -12.80 -15.13 17.48
C LEU A 58 -11.54 -15.97 17.47
N ASN A 59 -11.71 -17.28 17.38
CA ASN A 59 -10.61 -18.24 17.45
C ASN A 59 -10.48 -18.95 16.11
N LEU A 60 -9.35 -18.78 15.44
CA LEU A 60 -9.02 -19.47 14.20
C LEU A 60 -7.68 -20.17 14.33
N GLU A 61 -7.56 -21.33 13.71
CA GLU A 61 -6.30 -22.03 13.50
C GLU A 61 -6.01 -22.16 12.02
N GLY A 62 -4.73 -22.25 11.68
CA GLY A 62 -4.29 -22.45 10.30
C GLY A 62 -3.01 -23.27 10.26
N VAL A 63 -2.82 -24.02 9.18
CA VAL A 63 -1.63 -24.84 8.95
C VAL A 63 -0.60 -24.02 8.20
N LYS A 64 0.65 -24.02 8.68
CA LYS A 64 1.77 -23.51 7.90
C LYS A 64 2.14 -24.54 6.84
N PRO A 65 1.96 -24.28 5.54
CA PRO A 65 2.31 -25.25 4.50
C PRO A 65 3.79 -25.60 4.58
N VAL A 66 4.11 -26.89 4.48
CA VAL A 66 5.50 -27.32 4.28
C VAL A 66 5.91 -26.85 2.89
N GLU A 67 6.94 -26.02 2.78
CA GLU A 67 7.45 -25.50 1.53
C GLU A 67 7.82 -26.66 0.58
N GLN A 68 6.94 -26.97 -0.35
CA GLN A 68 7.26 -27.73 -1.53
C GLN A 68 6.72 -27.02 -2.76
N GLN A 69 7.45 -26.00 -3.20
CA GLN A 69 7.48 -25.66 -4.62
C GLN A 69 8.86 -25.06 -4.92
N LYS A 70 9.61 -25.71 -5.82
CA LYS A 70 10.69 -25.02 -6.54
C LYS A 70 10.03 -23.92 -7.36
N SER A 71 9.81 -22.77 -6.74
CA SER A 71 9.42 -21.56 -7.45
C SER A 71 10.57 -21.18 -8.36
N VAL A 72 10.33 -21.07 -9.63
CA VAL A 72 11.22 -20.31 -10.52
C VAL A 72 11.41 -18.96 -9.83
N ALA A 73 12.65 -18.67 -9.46
CA ALA A 73 12.95 -17.46 -8.70
C ALA A 73 12.60 -16.25 -9.57
N VAL A 74 11.53 -15.55 -9.23
CA VAL A 74 11.10 -14.33 -9.92
C VAL A 74 12.15 -13.26 -9.72
N LYS A 75 12.69 -12.71 -10.80
CA LYS A 75 13.65 -11.61 -10.74
C LYS A 75 12.90 -10.29 -10.50
N VAL A 76 13.13 -9.67 -9.36
CA VAL A 76 12.52 -8.40 -8.99
C VAL A 76 13.58 -7.32 -8.87
N LYS A 77 13.31 -6.12 -9.40
CA LYS A 77 14.12 -4.92 -9.20
C LYS A 77 13.24 -3.83 -8.58
N ALA A 78 13.69 -3.27 -7.46
CA ALA A 78 13.06 -2.09 -6.90
C ALA A 78 13.59 -0.82 -7.58
N ILE A 79 12.70 0.11 -7.85
CA ILE A 79 13.01 1.43 -8.40
C ILE A 79 12.37 2.50 -7.53
N MET A 80 13.10 3.59 -7.30
CA MET A 80 12.62 4.73 -6.53
C MET A 80 13.00 6.04 -7.19
N SER A 81 11.99 6.89 -7.46
CA SER A 81 12.23 8.28 -7.83
C SER A 81 12.37 9.12 -6.57
N ILE A 82 13.52 9.77 -6.41
CA ILE A 82 13.84 10.54 -5.20
C ILE A 82 13.90 12.02 -5.56
N PRO A 83 13.15 12.90 -4.86
CA PRO A 83 13.36 14.33 -4.90
C PRO A 83 14.71 14.68 -4.24
N ARG A 84 15.12 15.94 -4.32
CA ARG A 84 16.36 16.41 -3.69
C ARG A 84 16.44 16.14 -2.19
N LEU A 85 15.29 16.08 -1.52
CA LEU A 85 15.14 15.77 -0.09
C LEU A 85 14.18 14.60 0.04
N GLY A 86 14.59 13.56 0.75
CA GLY A 86 13.79 12.39 1.06
C GLY A 86 13.75 12.13 2.56
N PHE A 87 12.87 11.25 2.99
CA PHE A 87 12.78 10.83 4.39
C PHE A 87 13.78 9.73 4.69
N ASN A 88 14.60 9.94 5.72
CA ASN A 88 15.56 8.93 6.17
C ASN A 88 14.86 7.63 6.63
N ASP A 89 13.68 7.76 7.24
CA ASP A 89 12.88 6.61 7.70
C ASP A 89 12.46 5.71 6.53
N THR A 90 12.12 6.29 5.37
CA THR A 90 11.84 5.51 4.16
C THR A 90 13.08 4.74 3.71
N TRP A 91 14.27 5.35 3.72
CA TRP A 91 15.51 4.67 3.36
C TRP A 91 15.85 3.51 4.30
N GLY A 92 15.68 3.71 5.61
CA GLY A 92 15.81 2.66 6.62
C GLY A 92 14.86 1.50 6.32
N CYS A 93 13.57 1.80 6.16
CA CYS A 93 12.54 0.84 5.82
C CYS A 93 12.86 0.04 4.54
N VAL A 94 13.22 0.74 3.45
CA VAL A 94 13.57 0.12 2.16
C VAL A 94 14.76 -0.82 2.32
N ASN A 95 15.84 -0.38 2.95
CA ASN A 95 17.03 -1.21 3.14
C ASN A 95 16.72 -2.44 4.00
N ASP A 96 16.03 -2.27 5.12
CA ASP A 96 15.70 -3.35 6.05
C ASP A 96 14.82 -4.42 5.40
N VAL A 97 13.82 -3.99 4.62
CA VAL A 97 12.87 -4.92 3.99
C VAL A 97 13.50 -5.57 2.76
N LEU A 98 14.08 -4.81 1.83
CA LEU A 98 14.56 -5.36 0.56
C LEU A 98 15.77 -6.27 0.72
N SER A 99 16.63 -6.02 1.74
CA SER A 99 17.79 -6.88 2.03
C SER A 99 17.37 -8.33 2.33
N VAL A 100 16.25 -8.53 3.02
CA VAL A 100 15.72 -9.87 3.34
C VAL A 100 15.36 -10.65 2.09
N PHE A 101 14.81 -9.98 1.07
CA PHE A 101 14.41 -10.59 -0.20
C PHE A 101 15.53 -10.54 -1.25
N ARG A 102 16.69 -9.95 -0.92
CA ARG A 102 17.80 -9.69 -1.86
C ARG A 102 17.35 -8.96 -3.12
N ILE A 103 16.39 -8.04 -2.99
CA ILE A 103 15.89 -7.23 -4.09
C ILE A 103 16.80 -5.99 -4.22
N PRO A 104 17.49 -5.81 -5.36
CA PRO A 104 18.29 -4.61 -5.58
C PRO A 104 17.39 -3.40 -5.78
N VAL A 105 17.79 -2.26 -5.21
CA VAL A 105 17.09 -0.99 -5.39
C VAL A 105 17.95 -0.04 -6.21
N ALA A 106 17.36 0.57 -7.23
CA ALA A 106 17.93 1.66 -7.99
C ALA A 106 17.15 2.94 -7.74
N SER A 107 17.87 4.00 -7.39
CA SER A 107 17.29 5.32 -7.15
C SER A 107 17.62 6.28 -8.28
N TYR A 108 16.64 7.08 -8.66
CA TYR A 108 16.75 8.06 -9.74
C TYR A 108 16.40 9.44 -9.22
N MET A 109 17.33 10.38 -9.33
CA MET A 109 17.10 11.77 -8.97
C MET A 109 16.86 12.64 -10.21
N GLY A 110 15.90 13.55 -10.12
CA GLY A 110 15.61 14.50 -11.18
C GLY A 110 14.50 15.47 -10.80
N ALA A 111 14.38 16.55 -11.59
CA ALA A 111 13.36 17.57 -11.37
C ALA A 111 11.94 17.07 -11.68
N PHE A 112 11.83 16.08 -12.56
CA PHE A 112 10.55 15.57 -13.03
C PHE A 112 10.42 14.07 -12.72
N TRP A 113 9.52 13.75 -11.80
CA TRP A 113 9.26 12.40 -11.32
C TRP A 113 9.01 11.40 -12.46
N GLY A 114 8.11 11.71 -13.39
CA GLY A 114 7.77 10.81 -14.51
C GLY A 114 8.95 10.50 -15.42
N GLN A 115 9.89 11.44 -15.62
CA GLN A 115 11.10 11.18 -16.40
C GLN A 115 12.05 10.23 -15.67
N CYS A 116 12.16 10.35 -14.34
CA CYS A 116 12.93 9.44 -13.52
C CYS A 116 12.34 8.03 -13.57
N MET A 117 11.03 7.90 -13.39
CA MET A 117 10.31 6.63 -13.47
C MET A 117 10.44 5.99 -14.84
N GLN A 118 10.30 6.74 -15.92
CA GLN A 118 10.45 6.18 -17.27
C GLN A 118 11.86 5.64 -17.52
N ARG A 119 12.92 6.34 -17.09
CA ARG A 119 14.30 5.85 -17.19
C ARG A 119 14.50 4.57 -16.38
N ALA A 120 13.97 4.55 -15.14
CA ALA A 120 14.03 3.39 -14.26
C ALA A 120 13.37 2.15 -14.87
N LEU A 121 12.19 2.32 -15.47
CA LEU A 121 11.46 1.24 -16.14
C LEU A 121 12.17 0.75 -17.41
N VAL A 122 12.78 1.65 -18.19
CA VAL A 122 13.60 1.26 -19.35
C VAL A 122 14.75 0.38 -18.93
N GLU A 123 15.51 0.80 -17.91
CA GLU A 123 16.63 0.02 -17.39
C GLU A 123 16.21 -1.34 -16.81
N ALA A 124 15.06 -1.40 -16.12
CA ALA A 124 14.52 -2.66 -15.63
C ALA A 124 14.17 -3.63 -16.76
N ILE A 125 13.63 -3.13 -17.87
CA ILE A 125 13.35 -3.92 -19.06
C ILE A 125 14.64 -4.44 -19.71
N GLU A 126 15.68 -3.60 -19.81
CA GLU A 126 16.99 -3.97 -20.36
C GLU A 126 17.71 -5.01 -19.49
N GLN A 127 17.47 -5.03 -18.19
CA GLN A 127 18.01 -6.02 -17.25
C GLN A 127 17.19 -7.32 -17.19
N GLU A 128 16.16 -7.45 -18.02
CA GLU A 128 15.34 -8.66 -18.12
C GLU A 128 14.80 -9.16 -16.79
N VAL A 129 14.33 -8.23 -15.93
CA VAL A 129 13.62 -8.59 -14.70
C VAL A 129 12.17 -8.95 -15.01
N ASP A 130 11.57 -9.81 -14.18
CA ASP A 130 10.18 -10.23 -14.36
C ASP A 130 9.22 -9.16 -13.81
N TRP A 131 9.56 -8.59 -12.65
CA TRP A 131 8.75 -7.58 -11.98
C TRP A 131 9.58 -6.37 -11.57
N VAL A 132 8.95 -5.23 -11.63
CA VAL A 132 9.43 -3.99 -11.01
C VAL A 132 8.64 -3.75 -9.73
N LEU A 133 9.34 -3.43 -8.65
CA LEU A 133 8.77 -2.90 -7.42
C LEU A 133 8.99 -1.38 -7.40
N ALA A 134 7.96 -0.61 -7.68
CA ALA A 134 8.00 0.84 -7.61
C ALA A 134 7.80 1.31 -6.17
N LEU A 135 8.64 2.24 -5.73
CA LEU A 135 8.67 2.80 -4.38
C LEU A 135 8.65 4.32 -4.43
N ASP A 136 7.84 4.94 -3.58
CA ASP A 136 7.90 6.37 -3.33
C ASP A 136 8.82 6.67 -2.11
N TYR A 137 9.41 7.86 -2.12
CA TYR A 137 10.42 8.31 -1.15
C TYR A 137 9.85 8.58 0.26
N ASP A 138 8.56 8.42 0.45
CA ASP A 138 7.81 8.71 1.67
C ASP A 138 6.87 7.56 2.10
N SER A 139 7.10 6.36 1.59
CA SER A 139 6.35 5.17 1.95
C SER A 139 7.04 4.34 3.01
N LEU A 140 6.27 3.82 3.97
CA LEU A 140 6.72 2.89 5.00
C LEU A 140 5.94 1.57 4.90
N PHE A 141 6.66 0.46 4.91
CA PHE A 141 6.08 -0.87 4.77
C PHE A 141 6.91 -1.93 5.50
N THR A 142 6.35 -3.12 5.65
CA THR A 142 6.97 -4.23 6.38
C THR A 142 7.34 -5.39 5.45
N LYS A 143 8.16 -6.29 5.95
CA LYS A 143 8.51 -7.54 5.25
C LYS A 143 7.28 -8.38 4.92
N SER A 144 6.38 -8.54 5.87
CA SER A 144 5.16 -9.32 5.69
C SER A 144 4.25 -8.73 4.60
N GLN A 145 4.15 -7.41 4.54
CA GLN A 145 3.39 -6.73 3.50
C GLN A 145 3.97 -6.99 2.11
N LEU A 146 5.28 -6.81 1.92
CA LEU A 146 5.93 -7.08 0.64
C LEU A 146 5.83 -8.57 0.26
N GLN A 147 6.09 -9.48 1.20
CA GLN A 147 5.97 -10.91 0.98
C GLN A 147 4.58 -11.30 0.50
N PHE A 148 3.55 -10.77 1.15
CA PHE A 148 2.17 -11.02 0.77
C PHE A 148 1.85 -10.49 -0.63
N MET A 149 2.26 -9.26 -0.96
CA MET A 149 2.10 -8.66 -2.28
C MET A 149 2.74 -9.54 -3.37
N MET A 150 3.96 -10.04 -3.12
CA MET A 150 4.65 -10.93 -4.06
C MET A 150 3.92 -12.27 -4.23
N GLN A 151 3.41 -12.86 -3.15
CA GLN A 151 2.64 -14.10 -3.21
C GLN A 151 1.32 -13.92 -3.97
N MET A 152 0.60 -12.83 -3.72
CA MET A 152 -0.63 -12.49 -4.41
C MET A 152 -0.39 -12.29 -5.90
N MET A 153 0.67 -11.55 -6.27
CA MET A 153 1.07 -11.34 -7.66
C MET A 153 1.45 -12.65 -8.36
N ALA A 154 2.11 -13.58 -7.66
CA ALA A 154 2.50 -14.89 -8.20
C ALA A 154 1.31 -15.82 -8.43
N LYS A 155 0.31 -15.78 -7.54
CA LYS A 155 -0.89 -16.61 -7.62
C LYS A 155 -1.87 -16.14 -8.71
N ASN A 156 -1.83 -14.87 -9.09
CA ASN A 156 -2.80 -14.24 -9.99
C ASN A 156 -2.09 -13.70 -11.25
N PRO A 157 -1.92 -14.53 -12.29
CA PRO A 157 -1.19 -14.14 -13.51
C PRO A 157 -1.88 -13.02 -14.31
N GLU A 158 -3.18 -12.80 -14.12
CA GLU A 158 -3.95 -11.74 -14.76
C GLU A 158 -3.65 -10.34 -14.18
N ILE A 159 -3.06 -10.26 -12.99
CA ILE A 159 -2.66 -9.00 -12.38
C ILE A 159 -1.43 -8.46 -13.10
N GLY A 160 -1.61 -7.37 -13.84
CA GLY A 160 -0.51 -6.63 -14.48
C GLY A 160 0.26 -5.75 -13.51
N ALA A 161 -0.44 -5.14 -12.57
CA ALA A 161 0.12 -4.35 -11.47
C ALA A 161 -0.71 -4.52 -10.20
N LEU A 162 -0.03 -4.55 -9.04
CA LEU A 162 -0.64 -4.69 -7.72
C LEU A 162 -0.07 -3.62 -6.78
N ALA A 163 -0.95 -2.78 -6.24
CA ALA A 163 -0.63 -1.77 -5.23
C ALA A 163 -1.26 -2.13 -3.87
N PRO A 164 -0.68 -1.73 -2.74
CA PRO A 164 -1.35 -1.80 -1.45
C PRO A 164 -2.31 -0.63 -1.26
N LEU A 165 -3.02 -0.58 -0.14
CA LEU A 165 -3.69 0.63 0.31
C LEU A 165 -2.68 1.65 0.82
N GLN A 166 -2.83 2.89 0.39
CA GLN A 166 -2.13 4.04 0.94
C GLN A 166 -3.08 5.24 1.01
N MET A 167 -3.02 5.98 2.09
CA MET A 167 -3.85 7.16 2.29
C MET A 167 -3.21 8.39 1.62
N LYS A 168 -4.02 9.24 1.02
CA LYS A 168 -3.56 10.54 0.50
C LYS A 168 -3.18 11.46 1.65
N ARG A 169 -2.02 12.12 1.55
CA ARG A 169 -1.57 13.11 2.56
C ARG A 169 -2.56 14.26 2.68
N GLY A 170 -2.82 14.69 3.91
CA GLY A 170 -3.75 15.78 4.21
C GLY A 170 -5.21 15.49 3.86
N ALA A 171 -5.57 14.24 3.58
CA ALA A 171 -6.93 13.83 3.26
C ALA A 171 -7.24 12.44 3.82
N HIS A 172 -8.52 12.15 4.06
CA HIS A 172 -8.99 10.85 4.53
C HIS A 172 -9.47 9.96 3.37
N THR A 173 -8.75 10.00 2.25
CA THR A 173 -9.08 9.28 1.03
C THR A 173 -7.92 8.40 0.59
N PRO A 174 -8.18 7.24 -0.03
CA PRO A 174 -7.12 6.38 -0.57
C PRO A 174 -6.50 6.98 -1.84
N LEU A 175 -5.28 6.54 -2.16
CA LEU A 175 -4.54 6.89 -3.37
C LEU A 175 -4.81 5.92 -4.54
N HIS A 176 -6.05 5.50 -4.71
CA HIS A 176 -6.50 4.73 -5.87
C HIS A 176 -7.90 5.17 -6.26
N THR A 177 -8.30 4.85 -7.48
CA THR A 177 -9.63 5.17 -7.98
C THR A 177 -10.31 3.90 -8.49
N ILE A 178 -11.56 3.70 -8.07
CA ILE A 178 -12.46 2.68 -8.62
C ILE A 178 -13.61 3.42 -9.31
N GLU A 179 -13.82 3.18 -10.59
CA GLU A 179 -14.89 3.84 -11.34
C GLU A 179 -16.26 3.48 -10.73
N GLY A 180 -17.04 4.51 -10.43
CA GLY A 180 -18.39 4.34 -9.87
C GLY A 180 -18.46 4.01 -8.38
N GLN A 181 -17.32 3.93 -7.67
CA GLN A 181 -17.28 3.69 -6.22
C GLN A 181 -16.69 4.88 -5.48
N THR A 182 -17.31 5.25 -4.38
CA THR A 182 -16.83 6.30 -3.45
C THR A 182 -16.11 5.73 -2.23
N ARG A 183 -16.23 4.43 -1.97
CA ARG A 183 -15.67 3.75 -0.82
C ARG A 183 -15.15 2.38 -1.23
N MET A 184 -13.97 2.03 -0.73
CA MET A 184 -13.38 0.71 -0.91
C MET A 184 -13.95 -0.28 0.11
N GLU A 185 -14.26 -1.48 -0.35
CA GLU A 185 -14.54 -2.62 0.51
C GLU A 185 -13.23 -3.35 0.84
N ILE A 186 -13.02 -3.70 2.10
CA ILE A 186 -11.87 -4.48 2.52
C ILE A 186 -12.23 -5.96 2.34
N THR A 187 -11.77 -6.54 1.24
CA THR A 187 -11.95 -7.95 0.90
C THR A 187 -10.61 -8.68 0.96
N ALA A 188 -10.65 -10.02 1.06
CA ALA A 188 -9.45 -10.84 1.02
C ALA A 188 -8.77 -10.84 -0.35
N GLU A 189 -9.58 -10.70 -1.41
CA GLU A 189 -9.12 -10.77 -2.79
C GLU A 189 -8.72 -9.40 -3.34
N PRO A 190 -7.76 -9.34 -4.29
CA PRO A 190 -7.40 -8.11 -4.96
C PRO A 190 -8.59 -7.52 -5.72
N GLN A 191 -8.70 -6.19 -5.68
CA GLN A 191 -9.75 -5.47 -6.39
C GLN A 191 -9.17 -4.72 -7.59
N GLU A 192 -9.82 -4.85 -8.75
CA GLU A 192 -9.43 -4.10 -9.95
C GLU A 192 -9.76 -2.62 -9.74
N VAL A 193 -8.78 -1.74 -10.06
CA VAL A 193 -8.89 -0.30 -9.89
C VAL A 193 -8.54 0.41 -11.18
N SER A 194 -8.97 1.67 -11.31
CA SER A 194 -8.66 2.49 -12.50
C SER A 194 -7.28 3.13 -12.40
N THR A 195 -6.88 3.53 -11.20
CA THR A 195 -5.58 4.13 -10.89
C THR A 195 -5.05 3.61 -9.57
N ALA A 196 -3.73 3.63 -9.40
CA ALA A 196 -3.06 3.30 -8.15
C ALA A 196 -1.89 4.30 -7.92
N HIS A 197 -1.25 4.19 -6.75
CA HIS A 197 -0.03 4.92 -6.43
C HIS A 197 1.22 4.08 -6.74
N PHE A 198 2.41 4.66 -6.51
CA PHE A 198 3.70 3.98 -6.72
C PHE A 198 4.45 3.70 -5.41
N GLY A 199 3.78 3.81 -4.26
CA GLY A 199 4.41 3.72 -2.93
C GLY A 199 4.99 2.36 -2.56
N LEU A 200 4.38 1.27 -3.03
CA LEU A 200 4.87 -0.11 -2.92
C LEU A 200 4.18 -0.95 -4.01
N THR A 201 4.35 -0.62 -5.26
CA THR A 201 3.58 -1.23 -6.34
C THR A 201 4.43 -2.20 -7.14
N LEU A 202 3.99 -3.45 -7.21
CA LEU A 202 4.55 -4.48 -8.10
C LEU A 202 3.94 -4.35 -9.48
N ILE A 203 4.77 -4.35 -10.52
CA ILE A 203 4.35 -4.24 -11.92
C ILE A 203 5.06 -5.33 -12.73
N ARG A 204 4.34 -6.10 -13.52
CA ARG A 204 4.93 -7.03 -14.47
C ARG A 204 5.62 -6.28 -15.60
N VAL A 205 6.86 -6.62 -15.88
CA VAL A 205 7.63 -5.99 -16.96
C VAL A 205 6.98 -6.23 -18.32
N ASP A 206 6.42 -7.41 -18.55
CA ASP A 206 5.72 -7.72 -19.80
C ASP A 206 4.44 -6.88 -20.01
N ALA A 207 3.80 -6.41 -18.93
CA ALA A 207 2.71 -5.46 -19.04
C ALA A 207 3.21 -4.08 -19.51
N ILE A 208 4.38 -3.63 -19.00
CA ILE A 208 4.99 -2.36 -19.42
C ILE A 208 5.44 -2.41 -20.89
N LYS A 209 6.02 -3.54 -21.33
CA LYS A 209 6.46 -3.72 -22.72
C LYS A 209 5.35 -3.55 -23.76
N LYS A 210 4.09 -3.80 -23.37
CA LYS A 210 2.93 -3.62 -24.26
C LYS A 210 2.55 -2.15 -24.44
N MET A 211 3.02 -1.26 -23.58
CA MET A 211 2.64 0.16 -23.59
C MET A 211 3.49 0.97 -24.58
N PRO A 212 2.88 1.78 -25.44
CA PRO A 212 3.64 2.74 -26.25
C PRO A 212 4.18 3.88 -25.39
N LYS A 213 5.43 4.28 -25.63
CA LYS A 213 6.02 5.47 -25.01
C LYS A 213 5.40 6.77 -25.56
N PRO A 214 5.40 7.87 -24.80
CA PRO A 214 5.88 8.00 -23.42
C PRO A 214 4.92 7.34 -22.44
N TRP A 215 5.46 6.77 -21.34
CA TRP A 215 4.64 6.14 -20.29
C TRP A 215 4.14 7.15 -19.26
N PHE A 216 4.87 8.24 -19.06
CA PHE A 216 4.54 9.31 -18.10
C PHE A 216 4.49 10.66 -18.81
N GLN A 217 3.40 11.36 -18.63
CA GLN A 217 3.21 12.70 -19.19
C GLN A 217 2.21 13.47 -18.33
N CYS A 218 2.55 14.71 -17.95
CA CYS A 218 1.55 15.65 -17.46
C CYS A 218 0.86 16.29 -18.66
N VAL A 219 -0.47 16.28 -18.64
CA VAL A 219 -1.29 16.88 -19.70
C VAL A 219 -2.14 17.97 -19.08
N PRO A 220 -2.12 19.21 -19.62
CA PRO A 220 -2.99 20.27 -19.12
C PRO A 220 -4.46 19.92 -19.33
N GLY A 221 -5.34 20.55 -18.55
CA GLY A 221 -6.78 20.47 -18.74
C GLY A 221 -7.24 21.06 -20.09
N PRO A 222 -8.54 21.00 -20.40
CA PRO A 222 -9.10 21.53 -21.66
C PRO A 222 -8.86 23.00 -21.87
N SER A 223 -8.68 23.79 -20.81
CA SER A 223 -8.32 25.21 -20.86
C SER A 223 -6.89 25.47 -21.32
N GLY A 224 -6.02 24.45 -21.31
CA GLY A 224 -4.58 24.58 -21.51
C GLY A 224 -3.82 24.83 -20.19
N ASP A 225 -4.51 24.94 -19.06
CA ASP A 225 -3.93 25.19 -17.74
C ASP A 225 -3.67 23.89 -16.98
N TYR A 226 -2.79 23.97 -15.96
CA TYR A 226 -2.51 22.86 -15.04
C TYR A 226 -3.33 23.01 -13.74
N ASP A 227 -4.65 23.15 -13.90
CA ASP A 227 -5.65 23.23 -12.83
C ASP A 227 -6.08 21.83 -12.33
N ASP A 228 -7.25 21.73 -11.71
CA ASP A 228 -7.79 20.48 -11.17
C ASP A 228 -8.22 19.48 -12.26
N GLU A 229 -8.38 19.92 -13.51
CA GLU A 229 -8.72 19.08 -14.67
C GLU A 229 -7.49 18.51 -15.39
N ARG A 230 -6.27 18.86 -14.96
CA ARG A 230 -5.02 18.33 -15.51
C ARG A 230 -4.93 16.82 -15.29
N LEU A 231 -4.20 16.15 -16.15
CA LEU A 231 -3.84 14.73 -15.98
C LEU A 231 -2.40 14.65 -15.50
N ASP A 232 -2.22 14.26 -14.25
CA ASP A 232 -0.89 14.06 -13.66
C ASP A 232 -0.19 12.83 -14.26
N ALA A 233 1.14 12.81 -14.20
CA ALA A 233 1.95 11.79 -14.89
C ALA A 233 1.70 10.35 -14.42
N ASP A 234 1.39 10.15 -13.15
CA ASP A 234 1.02 8.85 -12.57
C ASP A 234 -0.36 8.38 -13.06
N ILE A 235 -1.34 9.28 -13.11
CA ILE A 235 -2.68 8.98 -13.63
C ILE A 235 -2.60 8.68 -15.14
N TYR A 236 -1.78 9.44 -15.89
CA TYR A 236 -1.52 9.17 -17.29
C TYR A 236 -0.93 7.78 -17.52
N PHE A 237 0.01 7.33 -16.66
CA PHE A 237 0.57 5.99 -16.72
C PHE A 237 -0.51 4.94 -16.58
N TRP A 238 -1.35 5.02 -15.55
CA TRP A 238 -2.41 4.03 -15.32
C TRP A 238 -3.46 4.00 -16.42
N LYS A 239 -3.80 5.15 -16.97
CA LYS A 239 -4.68 5.23 -18.15
C LYS A 239 -4.08 4.46 -19.32
N LYS A 240 -2.83 4.74 -19.69
CA LYS A 240 -2.13 4.02 -20.77
C LYS A 240 -1.94 2.53 -20.49
N PHE A 241 -1.67 2.18 -19.23
CA PHE A 241 -1.52 0.80 -18.81
C PHE A 241 -2.80 -0.02 -19.10
N ARG A 242 -3.96 0.54 -18.75
CA ARG A 242 -5.26 -0.08 -19.01
C ARG A 242 -5.61 -0.09 -20.49
N GLU A 243 -5.39 1.01 -21.20
CA GLU A 243 -5.60 1.11 -22.66
C GLU A 243 -4.77 0.08 -23.45
N SER A 244 -3.65 -0.36 -22.89
CA SER A 244 -2.81 -1.44 -23.46
C SER A 244 -3.29 -2.85 -23.11
N GLY A 245 -4.49 -2.98 -22.53
CA GLY A 245 -5.11 -4.26 -22.17
C GLY A 245 -4.59 -4.86 -20.86
N ASN A 246 -3.86 -4.09 -20.06
CA ASN A 246 -3.37 -4.52 -18.76
C ASN A 246 -4.37 -4.15 -17.65
N LYS A 247 -4.31 -4.90 -16.54
CA LYS A 247 -5.15 -4.67 -15.37
C LYS A 247 -4.31 -4.26 -14.17
N VAL A 248 -4.79 -3.27 -13.42
CA VAL A 248 -4.21 -2.82 -12.17
C VAL A 248 -5.16 -3.18 -11.02
N PHE A 249 -4.58 -3.68 -9.94
CA PHE A 249 -5.30 -4.11 -8.76
C PHE A 249 -4.75 -3.44 -7.51
N VAL A 250 -5.59 -3.38 -6.50
CA VAL A 250 -5.17 -3.05 -5.14
C VAL A 250 -5.37 -4.26 -4.24
N ALA A 251 -4.49 -4.44 -3.26
CA ALA A 251 -4.58 -5.44 -2.20
C ALA A 251 -5.26 -4.82 -0.98
N PRO A 252 -6.58 -4.99 -0.74
CA PRO A 252 -7.31 -4.25 0.28
C PRO A 252 -6.87 -4.55 1.72
N THR A 253 -6.26 -5.71 1.92
CA THR A 253 -5.77 -6.14 3.24
C THR A 253 -4.35 -5.67 3.55
N VAL A 254 -3.65 -5.05 2.59
CA VAL A 254 -2.31 -4.50 2.78
C VAL A 254 -2.40 -2.99 2.84
N SER A 255 -2.15 -2.40 4.02
CA SER A 255 -2.12 -0.95 4.19
C SER A 255 -0.72 -0.50 4.58
N ILE A 256 -0.13 0.41 3.82
CA ILE A 256 1.21 0.97 4.05
C ILE A 256 1.14 2.40 4.58
N GLY A 257 2.20 2.81 5.28
CA GLY A 257 2.34 4.17 5.77
C GLY A 257 2.69 5.16 4.66
N HIS A 258 2.18 6.39 4.79
CA HIS A 258 2.55 7.54 3.98
C HIS A 258 3.07 8.62 4.90
N LEU A 259 4.35 8.95 4.82
CA LEU A 259 4.96 9.96 5.67
C LEU A 259 4.45 11.34 5.34
N GLU A 260 4.09 12.08 6.37
CA GLU A 260 3.66 13.46 6.26
C GLU A 260 4.39 14.32 7.29
N THR A 261 4.82 15.51 6.87
CA THR A 261 5.43 16.47 7.77
C THR A 261 4.34 17.15 8.60
N MET A 262 4.53 17.16 9.91
CA MET A 262 3.64 17.83 10.85
C MET A 262 4.39 18.95 11.59
N VAL A 263 3.68 19.99 11.97
CA VAL A 263 4.15 21.04 12.88
C VAL A 263 3.69 20.69 14.28
N ALA A 264 4.63 20.46 15.17
CA ALA A 264 4.38 20.29 16.59
C ALA A 264 4.56 21.66 17.30
N TRP A 265 3.58 22.08 18.08
CA TRP A 265 3.61 23.38 18.77
C TRP A 265 2.67 23.38 19.98
N PHE A 266 2.83 24.35 20.87
CA PHE A 266 1.89 24.57 21.98
C PHE A 266 0.90 25.66 21.59
N ASP A 267 -0.39 25.43 21.83
CA ASP A 267 -1.41 26.46 21.66
C ASP A 267 -1.38 27.49 22.82
N GLU A 268 -2.30 28.44 22.79
CA GLU A 268 -2.40 29.50 23.78
C GLU A 268 -2.72 29.03 25.23
N ASN A 269 -3.23 27.78 25.35
CA ASN A 269 -3.48 27.14 26.64
C ASN A 269 -2.30 26.31 27.13
N GLY A 270 -1.26 26.18 26.31
CA GLY A 270 -0.12 25.30 26.57
C GLY A 270 -0.35 23.85 26.21
N ASP A 271 -1.40 23.52 25.46
CA ASP A 271 -1.69 22.17 25.03
C ASP A 271 -0.90 21.80 23.75
N PRO A 272 -0.30 20.59 23.68
CA PRO A 272 0.45 20.15 22.50
C PRO A 272 -0.46 19.92 21.30
N GLN A 273 -0.08 20.47 20.17
CA GLN A 273 -0.79 20.38 18.89
C GLN A 273 0.10 19.77 17.81
N TYR A 274 -0.51 18.99 16.92
CA TYR A 274 0.12 18.41 15.72
C TYR A 274 -0.77 18.68 14.52
N ILE A 275 -0.34 19.60 13.66
CA ILE A 275 -1.11 20.01 12.48
C ILE A 275 -0.22 20.06 11.24
N THR A 276 -0.82 20.01 10.04
CA THR A 276 -0.07 20.16 8.81
C THR A 276 0.53 21.56 8.67
N PRO A 277 1.65 21.74 7.95
CA PRO A 277 2.23 23.06 7.72
C PRO A 277 1.24 24.06 7.07
N LYS A 278 0.32 23.55 6.24
CA LYS A 278 -0.73 24.37 5.62
C LYS A 278 -1.71 24.87 6.70
N ALA A 279 -2.26 23.97 7.51
CA ALA A 279 -3.21 24.33 8.56
C ALA A 279 -2.57 25.25 9.60
N TRP A 280 -1.29 25.04 9.92
CA TRP A 280 -0.55 25.94 10.83
C TRP A 280 -0.45 27.36 10.27
N ARG A 281 -0.08 27.51 8.98
CA ARG A 281 -0.03 28.84 8.32
C ARG A 281 -1.38 29.51 8.29
N GLU A 282 -2.44 28.82 7.95
CA GLU A 282 -3.82 29.36 7.92
C GLU A 282 -4.28 29.81 9.30
N LYS A 283 -3.83 29.15 10.38
CA LYS A 283 -4.12 29.54 11.75
C LYS A 283 -3.33 30.78 12.17
N MET A 284 -2.05 30.90 11.76
CA MET A 284 -1.17 32.01 12.16
C MET A 284 -1.38 33.30 11.34
N LEU A 285 -2.08 33.24 10.23
CA LEU A 285 -2.39 34.39 9.39
C LEU A 285 -3.77 35.02 9.69
N LYS A 286 -4.53 34.42 10.62
CA LYS A 286 -5.78 34.95 11.14
C LYS A 286 -5.53 35.76 12.41
#